data_8ee7aed545e7163d293eb22ac075d876
#
_entry.id   8ee7aed545e7163d293eb22ac075d876
#
_cell.length_a   1.000
_cell.length_b   1.000
_cell.length_c   1.000
_cell.angle_alpha   90.00
_cell.angle_beta   90.00
_cell.angle_gamma   90.00
#
_symmetry.space_group_name_H-M   'P 1'
#
loop_
_entity.id
_entity.type
_entity.pdbx_description
1 polymer ?
#
loop_
_entity_poly.entity_id
_entity_poly.type
_entity_poly.pdbx_seq_one_letter_code
_entity_poly.pdbx_strand_id
1 'polypeptide(L)'
;MRHFQRTPEPSGQNAKGARKADALRYVIQKHAARNLHYDFRLELGGVLLSWSVPKGPSLQAGARRLAVRTEDHPIDYAEFEGVIPKGEYGGGTVLLWDRGTWQPEGDAERGVASGRLTFDLHGEKLRGRFHLVRTRLAGGKHENWLLFKGRDDAADDSRDVLELDQSVASGRSLDEIAANRDDVWHSNRSEAAAPQPPAAKAVKKPRATRSKTSEAEPALDTVALVKQLKMPFGLSNLDKVLYPESGVRKADVIAYYASVQHLILPHIAERPLTLVRCPNGHNSKCFFQKHKNEGVPKCVHPVPLVEDGEKVEYMMVRDLPGLLALAQMGALELHTWVCHVEQLELPDKLVIDLDPGPDVGWDAVVDAAVELRMRLSDIGLESFVQTTGGKGLHVVAPIKPQLSWDAHKQLAFTLVEAMAKEHPKRYVTNMRKSLRQGRIFLDYLRNGRGATAITPYSTRARANATVAAPLTWDELMDGVDPQQFTVRTMMSRISARGFDPWPKFHKLRQHLSQRALRTLGIDPRAA
;
A
#
# COMPACT_ATOMS: atom_id res chain seq x y z
N MET A 1 -27.63 -7.36 -5.12
CA MET A 1 -27.35 -8.63 -4.44
C MET A 1 -26.05 -9.19 -4.97
N ARG A 2 -24.99 -9.21 -4.15
CA ARG A 2 -23.75 -9.92 -4.47
C ARG A 2 -23.89 -11.33 -3.95
N HIS A 3 -23.61 -12.32 -4.79
CA HIS A 3 -24.00 -13.73 -4.59
C HIS A 3 -23.30 -14.40 -3.42
N PHE A 4 -24.06 -15.06 -2.53
CA PHE A 4 -23.65 -15.97 -1.45
C PHE A 4 -22.94 -17.27 -1.90
N GLN A 5 -22.68 -17.46 -3.18
CA GLN A 5 -22.27 -18.76 -3.75
C GLN A 5 -20.79 -19.14 -3.52
N ARG A 6 -19.99 -18.33 -2.84
CA ARG A 6 -18.56 -18.59 -2.64
C ARG A 6 -18.11 -18.75 -1.19
N THR A 7 -18.96 -18.45 -0.22
CA THR A 7 -18.68 -18.64 1.19
C THR A 7 -19.46 -19.83 1.72
N PRO A 8 -18.79 -20.81 2.39
CA PRO A 8 -19.46 -21.88 3.11
C PRO A 8 -20.04 -21.36 4.43
N GLU A 9 -21.04 -20.48 4.34
CA GLU A 9 -21.77 -19.94 5.50
C GLU A 9 -23.03 -20.77 5.76
N PRO A 10 -23.60 -20.78 7.01
CA PRO A 10 -24.85 -21.45 7.26
C PRO A 10 -25.87 -20.95 6.26
N SER A 11 -26.43 -21.88 5.47
CA SER A 11 -27.54 -21.58 4.60
C SER A 11 -28.72 -21.25 5.50
N GLY A 12 -28.95 -19.94 5.73
CA GLY A 12 -30.19 -19.47 6.33
C GLY A 12 -31.32 -20.04 5.51
N GLN A 13 -32.15 -20.90 6.11
CA GLN A 13 -33.40 -21.32 5.50
C GLN A 13 -34.16 -20.04 5.20
N ASN A 14 -34.60 -19.89 3.95
CA ASN A 14 -35.41 -18.78 3.48
C ASN A 14 -36.38 -18.31 4.54
N ALA A 15 -36.13 -17.20 5.18
CA ALA A 15 -37.08 -16.53 6.03
C ALA A 15 -38.18 -15.95 5.13
N LYS A 16 -39.10 -16.79 4.68
CA LYS A 16 -40.45 -16.39 4.26
C LYS A 16 -41.19 -15.98 5.51
N GLY A 17 -41.06 -14.76 5.88
CA GLY A 17 -41.77 -14.15 6.98
C GLY A 17 -41.20 -12.77 7.19
N ALA A 18 -41.72 -11.76 6.46
CA ALA A 18 -41.48 -10.37 6.79
C ALA A 18 -41.98 -10.16 8.24
N ARG A 19 -41.07 -10.27 9.22
CA ARG A 19 -41.26 -9.64 10.52
C ARG A 19 -41.32 -8.14 10.22
N LYS A 20 -42.38 -7.48 10.65
CA LYS A 20 -42.38 -6.04 10.88
C LYS A 20 -41.29 -5.81 11.92
N ALA A 21 -40.10 -5.50 11.46
CA ALA A 21 -38.97 -5.16 12.32
C ALA A 21 -39.08 -3.69 12.65
N ASP A 22 -39.41 -3.37 13.88
CA ASP A 22 -39.43 -1.99 14.37
C ASP A 22 -38.01 -1.35 14.44
N ALA A 23 -36.94 -2.11 14.23
CA ALA A 23 -35.56 -1.57 14.20
C ALA A 23 -34.60 -2.46 13.38
N LEU A 24 -33.81 -1.87 12.49
CA LEU A 24 -32.77 -2.53 11.71
C LEU A 24 -31.56 -2.85 12.61
N ARG A 25 -31.01 -4.06 12.51
CA ARG A 25 -29.87 -4.50 13.33
C ARG A 25 -28.53 -4.07 12.72
N TYR A 26 -27.56 -3.85 13.57
CA TYR A 26 -26.17 -3.80 13.17
C TYR A 26 -25.29 -4.63 14.09
N VAL A 27 -24.17 -5.10 13.57
CA VAL A 27 -23.14 -5.80 14.34
C VAL A 27 -21.76 -5.42 13.88
N ILE A 28 -20.81 -5.54 14.79
CA ILE A 28 -19.38 -5.45 14.49
C ILE A 28 -18.70 -6.70 15.06
N GLN A 29 -18.02 -7.43 14.19
CA GLN A 29 -17.25 -8.59 14.57
C GLN A 29 -15.74 -8.29 14.45
N LYS A 30 -15.01 -8.43 15.57
CA LYS A 30 -13.55 -8.35 15.59
C LYS A 30 -13.00 -9.69 15.11
N HIS A 31 -12.31 -9.67 13.96
CA HIS A 31 -11.91 -10.87 13.27
C HIS A 31 -10.37 -10.97 13.16
N ALA A 32 -9.80 -11.94 13.85
CA ALA A 32 -8.39 -12.29 13.73
C ALA A 32 -8.21 -13.34 12.63
N ALA A 33 -8.34 -12.92 11.39
CA ALA A 33 -8.01 -13.69 10.21
C ALA A 33 -6.50 -13.59 9.90
N ARG A 34 -6.11 -13.49 8.63
CA ARG A 34 -4.73 -13.22 8.23
C ARG A 34 -4.20 -11.92 8.83
N ASN A 35 -5.07 -10.90 8.90
CA ASN A 35 -4.84 -9.64 9.61
C ASN A 35 -6.05 -9.35 10.48
N LEU A 36 -5.83 -8.70 11.63
CA LEU A 36 -6.90 -8.26 12.50
C LEU A 36 -7.70 -7.15 11.81
N HIS A 37 -9.01 -7.28 11.77
CA HIS A 37 -9.94 -6.28 11.26
C HIS A 37 -11.28 -6.36 11.97
N TYR A 38 -12.15 -5.38 11.68
CA TYR A 38 -13.50 -5.32 12.25
C TYR A 38 -14.51 -5.36 11.09
N ASP A 39 -15.34 -6.40 11.06
CA ASP A 39 -16.42 -6.52 10.10
C ASP A 39 -17.62 -5.73 10.57
N PHE A 40 -17.87 -4.59 9.96
CA PHE A 40 -19.02 -3.72 10.21
C PHE A 40 -20.18 -4.14 9.31
N ARG A 41 -21.33 -4.49 9.89
CA ARG A 41 -22.47 -5.03 9.17
C ARG A 41 -23.76 -4.31 9.52
N LEU A 42 -24.55 -3.92 8.50
CA LEU A 42 -25.84 -3.25 8.61
C LEU A 42 -26.94 -4.13 7.98
N GLU A 43 -27.99 -4.45 8.70
CA GLU A 43 -29.17 -5.13 8.17
C GLU A 43 -29.93 -4.21 7.21
N LEU A 44 -30.08 -4.61 5.96
CA LEU A 44 -30.89 -3.90 4.97
C LEU A 44 -31.34 -4.86 3.87
N GLY A 45 -32.62 -4.80 3.50
CA GLY A 45 -33.16 -5.64 2.43
C GLY A 45 -33.10 -7.14 2.70
N GLY A 46 -33.11 -7.58 3.99
CA GLY A 46 -33.07 -8.99 4.38
C GLY A 46 -31.69 -9.63 4.38
N VAL A 47 -30.63 -8.84 4.33
CA VAL A 47 -29.23 -9.27 4.40
C VAL A 47 -28.42 -8.35 5.30
N LEU A 48 -27.21 -8.77 5.70
CA LEU A 48 -26.22 -7.94 6.35
C LEU A 48 -25.27 -7.36 5.30
N LEU A 49 -25.45 -6.10 4.93
CA LEU A 49 -24.49 -5.36 4.13
C LEU A 49 -23.20 -5.24 4.93
N SER A 50 -22.04 -5.62 4.35
CA SER A 50 -20.82 -5.82 5.11
C SER A 50 -19.64 -5.02 4.58
N TRP A 51 -18.84 -4.49 5.51
CA TRP A 51 -17.58 -3.79 5.24
C TRP A 51 -16.50 -4.26 6.21
N SER A 52 -15.34 -4.63 5.69
CA SER A 52 -14.14 -4.86 6.51
C SER A 52 -13.49 -3.52 6.84
N VAL A 53 -13.29 -3.24 8.12
CA VAL A 53 -12.67 -2.02 8.66
C VAL A 53 -11.35 -2.39 9.33
N PRO A 54 -10.20 -2.33 8.63
CA PRO A 54 -8.93 -2.84 9.13
C PRO A 54 -8.47 -2.24 10.46
N LYS A 55 -8.83 -0.98 10.72
CA LYS A 55 -8.46 -0.26 11.95
C LYS A 55 -9.60 -0.06 12.93
N GLY A 56 -10.69 -0.77 12.73
CA GLY A 56 -11.88 -0.63 13.56
C GLY A 56 -12.55 0.75 13.47
N PRO A 57 -13.74 0.90 14.06
CA PRO A 57 -14.44 2.18 14.17
C PRO A 57 -13.74 3.12 15.15
N SER A 58 -14.13 4.40 15.14
CA SER A 58 -13.63 5.41 16.07
C SER A 58 -14.78 6.28 16.57
N LEU A 59 -14.73 6.71 17.84
CA LEU A 59 -15.63 7.72 18.39
C LEU A 59 -15.12 9.14 18.16
N GLN A 60 -13.87 9.28 17.70
CA GLN A 60 -13.28 10.58 17.38
C GLN A 60 -13.96 11.21 16.17
N ALA A 61 -14.52 12.41 16.35
CA ALA A 61 -15.23 13.12 15.29
C ALA A 61 -14.31 13.42 14.10
N GLY A 62 -14.71 12.96 12.91
CA GLY A 62 -13.95 13.17 11.67
C GLY A 62 -12.79 12.20 11.43
N ALA A 63 -12.48 11.29 12.36
CA ALA A 63 -11.51 10.22 12.11
C ALA A 63 -12.04 9.26 11.04
N ARG A 64 -11.48 9.35 9.84
CA ARG A 64 -11.93 8.56 8.67
C ARG A 64 -11.26 7.19 8.70
N ARG A 65 -12.07 6.14 8.80
CA ARG A 65 -11.64 4.74 8.75
C ARG A 65 -11.98 4.15 7.40
N LEU A 66 -11.00 3.52 6.76
CA LEU A 66 -11.28 2.74 5.55
C LEU A 66 -12.25 1.61 5.89
N ALA A 67 -13.27 1.45 5.05
CA ALA A 67 -14.26 0.39 5.12
C ALA A 67 -14.38 -0.25 3.73
N VAL A 68 -13.84 -1.45 3.57
CA VAL A 68 -13.83 -2.16 2.28
C VAL A 68 -15.11 -2.97 2.17
N ARG A 69 -15.91 -2.71 1.13
CA ARG A 69 -17.15 -3.45 0.87
C ARG A 69 -16.83 -4.91 0.61
N THR A 70 -17.39 -5.80 1.44
CA THR A 70 -17.28 -7.25 1.30
C THR A 70 -18.61 -7.84 0.79
N GLU A 71 -18.71 -9.15 0.77
CA GLU A 71 -19.92 -9.87 0.41
C GLU A 71 -21.03 -9.62 1.44
N ASP A 72 -22.29 -9.67 0.99
CA ASP A 72 -23.43 -9.57 1.89
C ASP A 72 -23.59 -10.91 2.64
N HIS A 73 -23.93 -10.86 3.93
CA HIS A 73 -24.04 -12.04 4.77
C HIS A 73 -25.51 -12.32 5.17
N PRO A 74 -25.85 -13.58 5.50
CA PRO A 74 -27.16 -13.90 6.08
C PRO A 74 -27.37 -13.19 7.42
N ILE A 75 -28.64 -12.90 7.76
CA ILE A 75 -28.95 -12.21 9.02
C ILE A 75 -28.53 -13.06 10.25
N ASP A 76 -28.61 -14.38 10.15
CA ASP A 76 -28.23 -15.30 11.23
C ASP A 76 -26.74 -15.22 11.58
N TYR A 77 -25.90 -14.71 10.67
CA TYR A 77 -24.47 -14.47 10.91
C TYR A 77 -24.21 -13.32 11.91
N ALA A 78 -25.22 -12.51 12.22
CA ALA A 78 -25.09 -11.42 13.18
C ALA A 78 -24.71 -11.89 14.60
N GLU A 79 -25.04 -13.12 14.97
CA GLU A 79 -24.79 -13.67 16.31
C GLU A 79 -23.56 -14.58 16.35
N PHE A 80 -22.87 -14.73 15.21
CA PHE A 80 -21.73 -15.63 15.12
C PHE A 80 -20.52 -15.12 15.90
N GLU A 81 -20.02 -15.95 16.83
CA GLU A 81 -18.78 -15.83 17.55
C GLU A 81 -18.12 -17.22 17.62
N GLY A 82 -16.82 -17.34 17.27
CA GLY A 82 -16.17 -18.65 17.26
C GLY A 82 -14.93 -18.70 16.37
N VAL A 83 -14.51 -19.91 16.00
CA VAL A 83 -13.30 -20.13 15.19
C VAL A 83 -13.68 -20.68 13.81
N ILE A 84 -13.27 -19.99 12.75
CA ILE A 84 -13.34 -20.47 11.37
C ILE A 84 -12.04 -21.23 11.07
N PRO A 85 -12.07 -22.50 10.63
CA PRO A 85 -10.87 -23.31 10.41
C PRO A 85 -9.88 -22.68 9.42
N LYS A 86 -8.59 -22.88 9.68
CA LYS A 86 -7.51 -22.48 8.77
C LYS A 86 -7.65 -23.27 7.45
N GLY A 87 -7.76 -22.56 6.34
CA GLY A 87 -7.94 -23.13 5.00
C GLY A 87 -9.31 -22.85 4.39
N GLU A 88 -10.29 -22.44 5.21
CA GLU A 88 -11.56 -21.90 4.73
C GLU A 88 -11.44 -20.41 4.43
N TYR A 89 -12.32 -19.90 3.56
CA TYR A 89 -12.40 -18.47 3.28
C TYR A 89 -12.75 -17.71 4.57
N GLY A 90 -11.96 -16.70 4.93
CA GLY A 90 -12.16 -15.99 6.20
C GLY A 90 -11.63 -16.75 7.44
N GLY A 91 -10.80 -17.79 7.29
CA GLY A 91 -10.25 -18.56 8.42
C GLY A 91 -9.62 -17.68 9.49
N GLY A 92 -10.05 -17.84 10.75
CA GLY A 92 -9.60 -17.06 11.91
C GLY A 92 -10.58 -17.09 13.07
N THR A 93 -10.29 -16.34 14.12
CA THR A 93 -11.18 -16.22 15.30
C THR A 93 -12.05 -14.98 15.17
N VAL A 94 -13.35 -15.14 15.37
CA VAL A 94 -14.36 -14.09 15.28
C VAL A 94 -14.95 -13.86 16.68
N LEU A 95 -14.91 -12.59 17.12
CA LEU A 95 -15.49 -12.12 18.38
C LEU A 95 -16.59 -11.10 18.07
N LEU A 96 -17.77 -11.24 18.67
CA LEU A 96 -18.85 -10.25 18.56
C LEU A 96 -18.50 -9.01 19.38
N TRP A 97 -17.89 -8.00 18.70
CA TRP A 97 -17.31 -6.84 19.37
C TRP A 97 -18.34 -5.80 19.77
N ASP A 98 -19.35 -5.55 18.91
CA ASP A 98 -20.48 -4.65 19.22
C ASP A 98 -21.74 -5.10 18.49
N ARG A 99 -22.90 -4.77 19.05
CA ARG A 99 -24.22 -5.03 18.45
C ARG A 99 -25.24 -4.00 18.91
N GLY A 100 -26.31 -3.89 18.13
CA GLY A 100 -27.41 -2.99 18.44
C GLY A 100 -28.33 -2.78 17.25
N THR A 101 -28.94 -1.61 17.21
CA THR A 101 -29.81 -1.17 16.11
C THR A 101 -29.21 0.05 15.43
N TRP A 102 -29.58 0.25 14.18
CA TRP A 102 -29.20 1.43 13.44
C TRP A 102 -30.40 2.08 12.76
N GLN A 103 -30.37 3.37 12.62
CA GLN A 103 -31.42 4.16 12.00
C GLN A 103 -30.83 5.02 10.89
N PRO A 104 -31.18 4.79 9.61
CA PRO A 104 -30.73 5.63 8.51
C PRO A 104 -31.36 7.01 8.57
N GLU A 105 -30.58 8.04 8.21
CA GLU A 105 -31.10 9.36 7.91
C GLU A 105 -31.58 9.38 6.45
N GLY A 106 -32.90 9.26 6.26
CA GLY A 106 -33.53 9.16 4.94
C GLY A 106 -33.57 7.73 4.38
N ASP A 107 -33.57 7.62 3.05
CA ASP A 107 -33.66 6.34 2.35
C ASP A 107 -32.31 5.61 2.31
N ALA A 108 -32.22 4.50 3.05
CA ALA A 108 -31.01 3.70 3.17
C ALA A 108 -30.57 3.06 1.84
N GLU A 109 -31.50 2.50 1.06
CA GLU A 109 -31.18 1.85 -0.21
C GLU A 109 -30.62 2.87 -1.22
N ARG A 110 -31.25 4.02 -1.29
CA ARG A 110 -30.79 5.14 -2.11
C ARG A 110 -29.42 5.67 -1.61
N GLY A 111 -29.22 5.73 -0.29
CA GLY A 111 -27.96 6.12 0.35
C GLY A 111 -26.80 5.20 -0.06
N VAL A 112 -27.01 3.89 0.03
CA VAL A 112 -26.04 2.87 -0.38
C VAL A 112 -25.78 2.94 -1.89
N ALA A 113 -26.81 3.06 -2.71
CA ALA A 113 -26.69 3.16 -4.17
C ALA A 113 -25.90 4.42 -4.61
N SER A 114 -26.17 5.56 -3.97
CA SER A 114 -25.48 6.81 -4.25
C SER A 114 -24.07 6.88 -3.67
N GLY A 115 -23.73 5.97 -2.74
CA GLY A 115 -22.44 5.93 -2.06
C GLY A 115 -22.33 6.93 -0.90
N ARG A 116 -23.45 7.36 -0.31
CA ARG A 116 -23.49 8.22 0.89
C ARG A 116 -24.60 7.76 1.81
N LEU A 117 -24.23 7.24 2.96
CA LEU A 117 -25.18 6.78 3.98
C LEU A 117 -24.84 7.49 5.30
N THR A 118 -25.81 8.21 5.83
CA THR A 118 -25.75 8.81 7.17
C THR A 118 -26.75 8.04 8.05
N PHE A 119 -26.35 7.70 9.26
CA PHE A 119 -27.16 6.88 10.15
C PHE A 119 -26.77 7.07 11.60
N ASP A 120 -27.68 6.78 12.53
CA ASP A 120 -27.41 6.72 13.95
C ASP A 120 -27.27 5.27 14.41
N LEU A 121 -26.28 4.97 15.23
CA LEU A 121 -26.06 3.70 15.90
C LEU A 121 -26.57 3.75 17.35
N HIS A 122 -27.21 2.67 17.77
CA HIS A 122 -27.68 2.43 19.14
C HIS A 122 -27.10 1.11 19.63
N GLY A 123 -25.78 1.08 19.85
CA GLY A 123 -25.05 -0.10 20.26
C GLY A 123 -24.65 -0.13 21.72
N GLU A 124 -23.99 -1.21 22.10
CA GLU A 124 -23.42 -1.34 23.44
C GLU A 124 -22.16 -0.48 23.58
N LYS A 125 -21.30 -0.44 22.53
CA LYS A 125 -20.06 0.33 22.50
C LYS A 125 -20.13 1.58 21.63
N LEU A 126 -20.79 1.50 20.46
CA LEU A 126 -20.91 2.64 19.54
C LEU A 126 -22.30 3.25 19.61
N ARG A 127 -22.34 4.57 19.67
CA ARG A 127 -23.60 5.34 19.71
C ARG A 127 -23.51 6.61 18.89
N GLY A 128 -24.69 7.10 18.46
CA GLY A 128 -24.86 8.36 17.74
C GLY A 128 -24.52 8.25 16.25
N ARG A 129 -24.30 9.40 15.64
CA ARG A 129 -24.24 9.56 14.19
C ARG A 129 -22.94 9.06 13.59
N PHE A 130 -23.08 8.28 12.53
CA PHE A 130 -21.98 7.81 11.69
C PHE A 130 -22.27 8.08 10.22
N HIS A 131 -21.20 8.12 9.44
CA HIS A 131 -21.27 8.29 7.98
C HIS A 131 -20.48 7.18 7.30
N LEU A 132 -21.05 6.60 6.25
CA LEU A 132 -20.38 5.76 5.26
C LEU A 132 -20.39 6.48 3.92
N VAL A 133 -19.22 6.79 3.39
CA VAL A 133 -19.08 7.51 2.12
C VAL A 133 -18.22 6.68 1.18
N ARG A 134 -18.80 6.27 0.04
CA ARG A 134 -18.10 5.55 -1.00
C ARG A 134 -17.05 6.46 -1.65
N THR A 135 -15.82 6.00 -1.68
CA THR A 135 -14.76 6.70 -2.38
C THR A 135 -14.87 6.44 -3.89
N ARG A 136 -14.65 7.46 -4.71
CA ARG A 136 -14.62 7.33 -6.16
C ARG A 136 -13.30 6.75 -6.69
N LEU A 137 -12.63 5.94 -5.88
CA LEU A 137 -11.35 5.36 -6.25
C LEU A 137 -11.56 4.31 -7.35
N ALA A 138 -11.31 4.70 -8.59
CA ALA A 138 -11.32 3.81 -9.73
C ALA A 138 -10.11 2.88 -9.68
N GLY A 139 -10.30 1.55 -9.82
CA GLY A 139 -9.23 0.62 -10.13
C GLY A 139 -9.00 -0.56 -9.17
N GLY A 140 -9.67 -0.65 -8.02
CA GLY A 140 -9.62 -1.83 -7.14
C GLY A 140 -10.73 -2.86 -7.47
N LYS A 141 -10.49 -4.14 -7.15
CA LYS A 141 -11.52 -5.19 -7.20
C LYS A 141 -12.64 -4.96 -6.18
N HIS A 142 -12.37 -4.14 -5.16
CA HIS A 142 -13.24 -3.89 -4.03
C HIS A 142 -13.76 -2.44 -4.04
N GLU A 143 -14.98 -2.29 -3.56
CA GLU A 143 -15.64 -1.00 -3.39
C GLU A 143 -15.24 -0.42 -2.03
N ASN A 144 -14.47 0.67 -2.04
CA ASN A 144 -13.93 1.30 -0.85
C ASN A 144 -14.85 2.42 -0.34
N TRP A 145 -15.07 2.42 0.96
CA TRP A 145 -15.86 3.40 1.69
C TRP A 145 -15.05 3.99 2.85
N LEU A 146 -15.52 5.09 3.38
CA LEU A 146 -15.03 5.68 4.62
C LEU A 146 -16.11 5.63 5.67
N LEU A 147 -15.80 5.00 6.80
CA LEU A 147 -16.60 5.04 8.01
C LEU A 147 -16.04 6.11 8.94
N PHE A 148 -16.87 7.05 9.41
CA PHE A 148 -16.44 8.05 10.38
C PHE A 148 -17.57 8.52 11.27
N LYS A 149 -17.21 8.91 12.49
CA LYS A 149 -18.11 9.45 13.49
C LYS A 149 -18.52 10.89 13.12
N GLY A 150 -19.81 11.17 13.15
CA GLY A 150 -20.35 12.52 13.07
C GLY A 150 -20.07 13.33 14.35
N ARG A 151 -20.18 14.65 14.24
CA ARG A 151 -20.10 15.54 15.41
C ARG A 151 -21.46 15.55 16.12
N ASP A 152 -21.56 14.86 17.24
CA ASP A 152 -22.70 14.80 18.14
C ASP A 152 -22.23 14.58 19.58
N ASP A 153 -23.15 14.49 20.53
CA ASP A 153 -22.85 14.33 21.96
C ASP A 153 -22.21 12.95 22.30
N ALA A 154 -22.26 11.99 21.39
CA ALA A 154 -21.62 10.69 21.53
C ALA A 154 -20.19 10.66 20.91
N ALA A 155 -19.71 11.75 20.34
CA ALA A 155 -18.34 11.86 19.88
C ALA A 155 -17.38 12.00 21.07
N ASP A 156 -16.30 11.24 21.07
CA ASP A 156 -15.30 11.23 22.14
C ASP A 156 -13.89 11.17 21.55
N ASP A 157 -13.16 12.28 21.64
CA ASP A 157 -11.79 12.40 21.16
C ASP A 157 -10.76 11.93 22.22
N SER A 158 -11.20 11.69 23.45
CA SER A 158 -10.32 11.34 24.58
C SER A 158 -10.12 9.83 24.74
N ARG A 159 -11.03 9.00 24.20
CA ARG A 159 -11.07 7.56 24.41
C ARG A 159 -10.88 6.81 23.11
N ASP A 160 -9.99 5.82 23.13
CA ASP A 160 -9.97 4.80 22.07
C ASP A 160 -10.98 3.68 22.39
N VAL A 161 -12.09 3.65 21.66
CA VAL A 161 -13.15 2.65 21.85
C VAL A 161 -12.65 1.21 21.59
N LEU A 162 -11.55 1.05 20.88
CA LEU A 162 -10.96 -0.27 20.56
C LEU A 162 -10.28 -0.92 21.77
N GLU A 163 -10.00 -0.17 22.85
CA GLU A 163 -9.57 -0.71 24.15
C GLU A 163 -10.63 -1.58 24.82
N LEU A 164 -11.91 -1.42 24.41
CA LEU A 164 -13.01 -2.30 24.83
C LEU A 164 -12.98 -3.60 24.00
N ASP A 165 -12.04 -4.47 24.25
CA ASP A 165 -11.70 -5.60 23.37
C ASP A 165 -12.49 -6.89 23.65
N GLN A 166 -13.36 -6.93 24.66
CA GLN A 166 -14.18 -8.08 25.03
C GLN A 166 -15.45 -8.19 24.17
N SER A 167 -15.93 -9.42 23.99
CA SER A 167 -17.20 -9.73 23.35
C SER A 167 -18.39 -9.16 24.11
N VAL A 168 -19.34 -8.54 23.41
CA VAL A 168 -20.63 -8.11 23.99
C VAL A 168 -21.60 -9.29 24.18
N ALA A 169 -21.32 -10.45 23.59
CA ALA A 169 -22.16 -11.65 23.76
C ALA A 169 -21.68 -12.52 24.92
N SER A 170 -20.39 -12.84 24.97
CA SER A 170 -19.82 -13.80 25.92
C SER A 170 -18.95 -13.16 27.00
N GLY A 171 -18.56 -11.89 26.85
CA GLY A 171 -17.60 -11.23 27.74
C GLY A 171 -16.14 -11.71 27.58
N ARG A 172 -15.89 -12.64 26.65
CA ARG A 172 -14.57 -13.22 26.40
C ARG A 172 -13.71 -12.34 25.52
N SER A 173 -12.41 -12.46 25.67
CA SER A 173 -11.40 -11.91 24.75
C SER A 173 -11.23 -12.80 23.51
N LEU A 174 -10.56 -12.28 22.49
CA LEU A 174 -10.28 -13.01 21.26
C LEU A 174 -9.40 -14.26 21.49
N ASP A 175 -8.45 -14.18 22.43
CA ASP A 175 -7.59 -15.30 22.81
C ASP A 175 -8.36 -16.40 23.56
N GLU A 176 -9.31 -16.02 24.42
CA GLU A 176 -10.17 -16.97 25.13
C GLU A 176 -11.10 -17.71 24.18
N ILE A 177 -11.64 -17.02 23.14
CA ILE A 177 -12.45 -17.66 22.10
C ILE A 177 -11.59 -18.59 21.24
N ALA A 178 -10.36 -18.17 20.89
CA ALA A 178 -9.43 -19.00 20.12
C ALA A 178 -8.99 -20.28 20.87
N ALA A 179 -8.91 -20.22 22.20
CA ALA A 179 -8.56 -21.36 23.07
C ALA A 179 -9.71 -22.35 23.26
N ASN A 180 -10.96 -21.88 23.20
CA ASN A 180 -12.15 -22.71 23.37
C ASN A 180 -12.67 -23.17 21.99
N ARG A 181 -12.56 -24.49 21.71
CA ARG A 181 -12.90 -25.09 20.42
C ARG A 181 -14.36 -25.56 20.31
N ASP A 182 -15.22 -25.16 21.23
CA ASP A 182 -16.60 -25.66 21.29
C ASP A 182 -17.48 -25.09 20.19
N ASP A 183 -17.09 -23.95 19.59
CA ASP A 183 -17.80 -23.28 18.48
C ASP A 183 -16.93 -23.24 17.22
N VAL A 184 -16.59 -24.43 16.69
CA VAL A 184 -15.85 -24.54 15.43
C VAL A 184 -16.84 -24.59 14.26
N TRP A 185 -16.72 -23.64 13.35
CA TRP A 185 -17.48 -23.62 12.11
C TRP A 185 -17.17 -24.82 11.22
N HIS A 186 -18.18 -25.58 10.81
CA HIS A 186 -18.07 -26.65 9.81
C HIS A 186 -18.81 -26.23 8.53
N SER A 187 -18.10 -26.10 7.40
CA SER A 187 -18.75 -25.90 6.12
C SER A 187 -19.59 -27.13 5.75
N ASN A 188 -20.82 -26.94 5.28
CA ASN A 188 -21.69 -28.00 4.79
C ASN A 188 -21.11 -28.66 3.51
N ARG A 189 -20.06 -29.45 3.65
CA ARG A 189 -19.74 -30.52 2.71
C ARG A 189 -20.33 -31.80 3.27
N SER A 190 -21.26 -32.39 2.48
CA SER A 190 -21.93 -33.67 2.73
C SER A 190 -20.99 -34.68 3.37
N GLU A 191 -21.45 -35.29 4.49
CA GLU A 191 -20.84 -36.43 5.14
C GLU A 191 -20.57 -37.57 4.15
N ALA A 192 -19.30 -37.78 3.87
CA ALA A 192 -18.77 -39.02 3.37
C ALA A 192 -17.65 -39.43 4.32
N ALA A 193 -18.02 -40.38 5.20
CA ALA A 193 -17.21 -41.26 6.02
C ALA A 193 -15.78 -40.83 6.39
N ALA A 194 -15.62 -40.38 7.62
CA ALA A 194 -14.32 -40.29 8.27
C ALA A 194 -13.91 -41.67 8.85
N PRO A 195 -12.67 -42.16 8.63
CA PRO A 195 -12.14 -43.31 9.36
C PRO A 195 -11.78 -42.93 10.78
N GLN A 196 -12.17 -43.73 11.74
CA GLN A 196 -11.81 -43.60 13.16
C GLN A 196 -10.29 -43.70 13.36
N PRO A 197 -9.69 -42.93 14.28
CA PRO A 197 -8.29 -43.06 14.60
C PRO A 197 -8.06 -44.28 15.54
N PRO A 198 -6.99 -45.05 15.31
CA PRO A 198 -6.60 -46.12 16.24
C PRO A 198 -5.93 -45.58 17.51
N ALA A 199 -6.18 -46.31 18.60
CA ALA A 199 -5.76 -46.00 19.97
C ALA A 199 -4.28 -45.67 20.13
N ALA A 200 -3.99 -44.73 21.01
CA ALA A 200 -2.68 -44.25 21.37
C ALA A 200 -1.82 -45.35 21.99
N LYS A 201 -0.65 -45.64 21.39
CA LYS A 201 0.49 -46.27 22.05
C LYS A 201 1.52 -45.20 22.34
N ALA A 202 1.95 -45.16 23.62
CA ALA A 202 2.98 -44.28 24.13
C ALA A 202 4.29 -44.42 23.33
N VAL A 203 4.82 -43.34 22.77
CA VAL A 203 6.12 -43.31 22.11
C VAL A 203 7.04 -42.36 22.85
N LYS A 204 8.21 -42.96 23.21
CA LYS A 204 9.37 -42.33 23.87
C LYS A 204 9.86 -41.12 23.07
N LYS A 205 10.32 -40.06 23.80
CA LYS A 205 10.98 -38.88 23.25
C LYS A 205 12.12 -39.28 22.29
N PRO A 206 12.18 -38.76 21.08
CA PRO A 206 13.38 -38.87 20.26
C PRO A 206 14.33 -37.71 20.56
N ARG A 207 15.59 -38.09 20.70
CA ARG A 207 16.82 -37.33 20.75
C ARG A 207 16.90 -36.38 19.55
N ALA A 208 17.31 -35.13 19.78
CA ALA A 208 17.51 -34.11 18.75
C ALA A 208 18.45 -34.63 17.64
N THR A 209 17.90 -34.83 16.46
CA THR A 209 18.66 -34.99 15.23
C THR A 209 18.64 -33.64 14.50
N ARG A 210 19.85 -33.16 14.25
CA ARG A 210 20.20 -32.02 13.40
C ARG A 210 19.39 -32.10 12.11
N SER A 211 18.51 -31.11 11.86
CA SER A 211 17.77 -30.99 10.60
C SER A 211 18.78 -30.80 9.48
N LYS A 212 18.75 -31.72 8.52
CA LYS A 212 19.40 -31.53 7.23
C LYS A 212 18.81 -30.29 6.56
N THR A 213 19.70 -29.39 6.21
CA THR A 213 19.46 -28.27 5.28
C THR A 213 18.55 -28.69 4.14
N SER A 214 17.46 -27.95 3.93
CA SER A 214 16.69 -27.99 2.68
C SER A 214 17.68 -27.79 1.52
N GLU A 215 17.68 -28.69 0.56
CA GLU A 215 18.39 -28.52 -0.69
C GLU A 215 17.93 -27.21 -1.32
N ALA A 216 18.84 -26.24 -1.37
CA ALA A 216 18.64 -25.00 -2.11
C ALA A 216 18.51 -25.38 -3.60
N GLU A 217 17.45 -24.94 -4.23
CA GLU A 217 17.39 -24.93 -5.70
C GLU A 217 18.72 -24.41 -6.26
N PRO A 218 19.27 -24.99 -7.34
CA PRO A 218 20.57 -24.59 -7.88
C PRO A 218 20.52 -23.09 -8.18
N ALA A 219 21.34 -22.32 -7.48
CA ALA A 219 21.42 -20.88 -7.65
C ALA A 219 21.74 -20.58 -9.11
N LEU A 220 20.84 -19.89 -9.79
CA LEU A 220 20.99 -19.48 -11.19
C LEU A 220 22.36 -18.82 -11.33
N ASP A 221 23.22 -19.33 -12.22
CA ASP A 221 24.53 -18.69 -12.46
C ASP A 221 24.35 -17.38 -13.23
N THR A 222 24.03 -16.32 -12.46
CA THR A 222 23.81 -14.97 -13.00
C THR A 222 25.04 -14.42 -13.72
N VAL A 223 26.24 -14.87 -13.37
CA VAL A 223 27.49 -14.46 -14.05
C VAL A 223 27.52 -15.03 -15.46
N ALA A 224 27.21 -16.32 -15.63
CA ALA A 224 27.14 -16.96 -16.95
C ALA A 224 26.05 -16.31 -17.81
N LEU A 225 24.87 -16.04 -17.25
CA LEU A 225 23.77 -15.36 -17.94
C LEU A 225 24.16 -13.96 -18.41
N VAL A 226 24.75 -13.15 -17.53
CA VAL A 226 25.14 -11.78 -17.84
C VAL A 226 26.25 -11.72 -18.88
N LYS A 227 27.19 -12.68 -18.90
CA LYS A 227 28.22 -12.80 -19.94
C LYS A 227 27.67 -13.03 -21.35
N GLN A 228 26.45 -13.57 -21.48
CA GLN A 228 25.78 -13.78 -22.77
C GLN A 228 25.11 -12.51 -23.32
N LEU A 229 24.94 -11.48 -22.49
CA LEU A 229 24.37 -10.22 -22.93
C LEU A 229 25.34 -9.47 -23.88
N LYS A 230 24.89 -9.22 -25.09
CA LYS A 230 25.65 -8.45 -26.09
C LYS A 230 25.44 -6.95 -25.84
N MET A 231 26.39 -6.31 -25.15
CA MET A 231 26.33 -4.88 -24.83
C MET A 231 27.36 -4.09 -25.65
N PRO A 232 27.09 -2.81 -25.99
CA PRO A 232 28.05 -1.95 -26.71
C PRO A 232 29.17 -1.44 -25.80
N PHE A 233 29.36 -2.02 -24.61
CA PHE A 233 30.39 -1.73 -23.64
C PHE A 233 30.82 -3.00 -22.90
N GLY A 234 32.00 -2.98 -22.29
CA GLY A 234 32.52 -4.14 -21.55
C GLY A 234 31.84 -4.32 -20.20
N LEU A 235 31.37 -5.55 -19.95
CA LEU A 235 30.92 -5.99 -18.63
C LEU A 235 32.13 -6.53 -17.85
N SER A 236 32.41 -6.00 -16.67
CA SER A 236 33.58 -6.36 -15.87
C SER A 236 33.28 -6.47 -14.38
N ASN A 237 34.13 -7.19 -13.65
CA ASN A 237 34.02 -7.39 -12.21
C ASN A 237 32.64 -7.95 -11.78
N LEU A 238 32.10 -8.89 -12.54
CA LEU A 238 30.76 -9.44 -12.37
C LEU A 238 30.59 -10.15 -11.02
N ASP A 239 31.66 -10.79 -10.52
CA ASP A 239 31.67 -11.49 -9.24
C ASP A 239 31.83 -10.56 -8.02
N LYS A 240 32.04 -9.26 -8.25
CA LYS A 240 32.20 -8.29 -7.17
C LYS A 240 30.93 -8.23 -6.33
N VAL A 241 31.06 -8.52 -5.04
CA VAL A 241 29.97 -8.42 -4.06
C VAL A 241 29.68 -6.94 -3.79
N LEU A 242 28.45 -6.50 -4.08
CA LEU A 242 27.99 -5.13 -3.86
C LEU A 242 27.19 -4.98 -2.56
N TYR A 243 26.61 -6.09 -2.06
CA TYR A 243 25.83 -6.15 -0.83
C TYR A 243 26.32 -7.34 0.01
N PRO A 244 27.28 -7.13 0.91
CA PRO A 244 27.92 -8.21 1.67
C PRO A 244 26.94 -9.04 2.51
N GLU A 245 25.92 -8.40 3.11
CA GLU A 245 24.96 -9.05 4.00
C GLU A 245 24.10 -10.09 3.27
N SER A 246 23.78 -9.85 2.01
CA SER A 246 22.96 -10.75 1.18
C SER A 246 23.77 -11.52 0.13
N GLY A 247 25.09 -11.24 0.02
CA GLY A 247 25.95 -11.82 -1.00
C GLY A 247 25.58 -11.43 -2.44
N VAL A 248 24.81 -10.34 -2.64
CA VAL A 248 24.42 -9.90 -3.97
C VAL A 248 25.60 -9.27 -4.68
N ARG A 249 25.91 -9.80 -5.86
CA ARG A 249 27.04 -9.41 -6.72
C ARG A 249 26.61 -8.40 -7.77
N LYS A 250 27.56 -7.81 -8.47
CA LYS A 250 27.30 -6.96 -9.62
C LYS A 250 26.51 -7.67 -10.70
N ALA A 251 26.84 -8.94 -11.00
CA ALA A 251 26.09 -9.75 -11.94
C ALA A 251 24.61 -9.87 -11.55
N ASP A 252 24.31 -10.05 -10.29
CA ASP A 252 22.93 -10.20 -9.80
C ASP A 252 22.13 -8.90 -10.00
N VAL A 253 22.74 -7.73 -9.79
CA VAL A 253 22.12 -6.42 -10.04
C VAL A 253 21.89 -6.19 -11.54
N ILE A 254 22.86 -6.57 -12.39
CA ILE A 254 22.71 -6.46 -13.86
C ILE A 254 21.61 -7.41 -14.34
N ALA A 255 21.59 -8.67 -13.89
CA ALA A 255 20.56 -9.65 -14.23
C ALA A 255 19.17 -9.17 -13.77
N TYR A 256 19.09 -8.60 -12.57
CA TYR A 256 17.86 -7.99 -12.06
C TYR A 256 17.34 -6.90 -13.01
N TYR A 257 18.16 -5.90 -13.36
CA TYR A 257 17.73 -4.83 -14.27
C TYR A 257 17.38 -5.35 -15.67
N ALA A 258 18.08 -6.38 -16.16
CA ALA A 258 17.72 -7.03 -17.43
C ALA A 258 16.34 -7.71 -17.36
N SER A 259 16.01 -8.34 -16.23
CA SER A 259 14.71 -9.00 -16.04
C SER A 259 13.54 -8.02 -15.90
N VAL A 260 13.76 -6.87 -15.25
CA VAL A 260 12.71 -5.87 -15.01
C VAL A 260 12.71 -4.73 -16.03
N GLN A 261 13.50 -4.80 -17.10
CA GLN A 261 13.66 -3.72 -18.08
C GLN A 261 12.33 -3.18 -18.63
N HIS A 262 11.39 -4.06 -18.93
CA HIS A 262 10.08 -3.70 -19.48
C HIS A 262 9.20 -2.93 -18.46
N LEU A 263 9.50 -3.04 -17.17
CA LEU A 263 8.81 -2.34 -16.08
C LEU A 263 9.51 -1.03 -15.70
N ILE A 264 10.85 -1.00 -15.64
CA ILE A 264 11.60 0.19 -15.19
C ILE A 264 11.80 1.21 -16.32
N LEU A 265 12.06 0.78 -17.56
CA LEU A 265 12.36 1.71 -18.67
C LEU A 265 11.27 2.75 -18.89
N PRO A 266 9.97 2.44 -18.84
CA PRO A 266 8.93 3.46 -18.97
C PRO A 266 9.00 4.57 -17.90
N HIS A 267 9.61 4.31 -16.75
CA HIS A 267 9.74 5.29 -15.67
C HIS A 267 11.04 6.10 -15.70
N ILE A 268 12.08 5.59 -16.37
CA ILE A 268 13.44 6.17 -16.34
C ILE A 268 13.87 6.72 -17.70
N ALA A 269 13.37 6.18 -18.80
CA ALA A 269 13.78 6.60 -20.13
C ALA A 269 13.47 8.09 -20.38
N GLU A 270 14.44 8.76 -21.03
CA GLU A 270 14.32 10.17 -21.43
C GLU A 270 14.00 11.13 -20.28
N ARG A 271 14.55 10.83 -19.09
CA ARG A 271 14.48 11.71 -17.91
C ARG A 271 15.88 12.05 -17.41
N PRO A 272 16.12 13.27 -16.93
CA PRO A 272 17.38 13.59 -16.28
C PRO A 272 17.55 12.73 -15.02
N LEU A 273 18.76 12.18 -14.85
CA LEU A 273 19.09 11.22 -13.81
C LEU A 273 20.03 11.78 -12.77
N THR A 274 19.86 11.32 -11.54
CA THR A 274 20.86 11.38 -10.48
C THR A 274 21.10 9.97 -9.96
N LEU A 275 22.34 9.54 -9.92
CA LEU A 275 22.75 8.21 -9.50
C LEU A 275 23.37 8.25 -8.11
N VAL A 276 23.06 7.26 -7.27
CA VAL A 276 23.90 6.94 -6.11
C VAL A 276 24.81 5.82 -6.53
N ARG A 277 26.10 6.13 -6.71
CA ARG A 277 27.12 5.18 -7.12
C ARG A 277 27.91 4.68 -5.93
N CYS A 278 28.02 3.37 -5.83
CA CYS A 278 28.78 2.66 -4.80
C CYS A 278 29.68 1.62 -5.49
N PRO A 279 30.77 2.03 -6.18
CA PRO A 279 31.58 1.12 -7.00
C PRO A 279 32.21 -0.03 -6.20
N ASN A 280 32.34 0.15 -4.88
CA ASN A 280 32.92 -0.83 -3.96
C ASN A 280 31.89 -1.51 -3.02
N GLY A 281 30.59 -1.37 -3.33
CA GLY A 281 29.50 -1.91 -2.54
C GLY A 281 28.86 -0.87 -1.64
N HIS A 282 27.64 -1.18 -1.14
CA HIS A 282 26.79 -0.21 -0.44
C HIS A 282 27.35 0.23 0.93
N ASN A 283 28.16 -0.59 1.56
CA ASN A 283 28.81 -0.31 2.85
C ASN A 283 30.16 0.43 2.71
N SER A 284 30.57 0.72 1.48
CA SER A 284 31.73 1.57 1.16
C SER A 284 31.30 2.98 0.81
N LYS A 285 32.27 3.85 0.46
CA LYS A 285 31.97 5.23 0.06
C LYS A 285 31.08 5.25 -1.18
N CYS A 286 29.86 5.76 -1.02
CA CYS A 286 28.94 6.09 -2.10
C CYS A 286 28.97 7.59 -2.38
N PHE A 287 28.61 7.99 -3.60
CA PHE A 287 28.54 9.39 -4.00
C PHE A 287 27.40 9.61 -5.00
N PHE A 288 26.89 10.83 -5.02
CA PHE A 288 25.91 11.26 -6.01
C PHE A 288 26.61 11.65 -7.31
N GLN A 289 26.08 11.20 -8.43
CA GLN A 289 26.50 11.64 -9.76
C GLN A 289 25.28 12.02 -10.59
N LYS A 290 25.20 13.26 -11.01
CA LYS A 290 24.16 13.81 -11.90
C LYS A 290 24.73 14.21 -13.27
N HIS A 291 26.00 14.58 -13.33
CA HIS A 291 26.66 15.05 -14.56
C HIS A 291 27.36 13.91 -15.29
N LYS A 292 27.26 13.94 -16.62
CA LYS A 292 28.01 13.05 -17.51
C LYS A 292 29.47 13.50 -17.58
N ASN A 293 30.38 12.55 -17.51
CA ASN A 293 31.81 12.75 -17.70
C ASN A 293 32.35 11.76 -18.75
N GLU A 294 33.61 11.90 -19.14
CA GLU A 294 34.25 11.10 -20.20
C GLU A 294 34.25 9.59 -19.94
N GLY A 295 34.20 9.14 -18.68
CA GLY A 295 34.17 7.73 -18.32
C GLY A 295 32.78 7.07 -18.43
N VAL A 296 31.75 7.82 -18.81
CA VAL A 296 30.35 7.31 -18.92
C VAL A 296 30.17 6.70 -20.30
N PRO A 297 29.66 5.44 -20.41
CA PRO A 297 29.40 4.79 -21.70
C PRO A 297 28.51 5.60 -22.64
N LYS A 298 28.76 5.49 -23.96
CA LYS A 298 28.04 6.29 -24.99
C LYS A 298 26.52 6.04 -25.02
N CYS A 299 26.06 4.87 -24.58
CA CYS A 299 24.62 4.53 -24.46
C CYS A 299 23.92 5.26 -23.28
N VAL A 300 24.66 5.94 -22.44
CA VAL A 300 24.12 6.94 -21.48
C VAL A 300 24.26 8.31 -22.14
N HIS A 301 23.14 8.92 -22.48
CA HIS A 301 23.10 10.14 -23.28
C HIS A 301 23.22 11.40 -22.44
N PRO A 302 23.82 12.49 -22.95
CA PRO A 302 23.83 13.77 -22.28
C PRO A 302 22.48 14.48 -22.39
N VAL A 303 22.12 15.22 -21.34
CA VAL A 303 21.01 16.17 -21.32
C VAL A 303 21.60 17.55 -21.00
N PRO A 304 21.71 18.45 -21.99
CA PRO A 304 22.21 19.79 -21.73
C PRO A 304 21.21 20.59 -20.90
N LEU A 305 21.68 21.16 -19.80
CA LEU A 305 20.91 21.98 -18.87
C LEU A 305 21.68 23.23 -18.48
N VAL A 306 20.99 24.22 -17.93
CA VAL A 306 21.58 25.34 -17.22
C VAL A 306 21.27 25.20 -15.74
N GLU A 307 22.30 25.13 -14.91
CA GLU A 307 22.23 25.07 -13.45
C GLU A 307 23.11 26.21 -12.89
N ASP A 308 22.53 27.06 -12.05
CA ASP A 308 23.19 28.21 -11.44
C ASP A 308 23.92 29.12 -12.46
N GLY A 309 23.36 29.22 -13.69
CA GLY A 309 23.94 30.02 -14.80
C GLY A 309 25.01 29.30 -15.62
N GLU A 310 25.45 28.10 -15.22
CA GLU A 310 26.44 27.30 -15.92
C GLU A 310 25.79 26.22 -16.79
N LYS A 311 26.39 25.94 -17.96
CA LYS A 311 25.99 24.83 -18.83
C LYS A 311 26.54 23.54 -18.25
N VAL A 312 25.65 22.60 -17.94
CA VAL A 312 25.97 21.27 -17.42
C VAL A 312 25.34 20.20 -18.29
N GLU A 313 25.90 19.00 -18.28
CA GLU A 313 25.33 17.84 -18.95
C GLU A 313 24.86 16.81 -17.93
N TYR A 314 23.56 16.68 -17.76
CA TYR A 314 22.96 15.58 -17.01
C TYR A 314 23.01 14.29 -17.83
N MET A 315 22.68 13.17 -17.21
CA MET A 315 22.60 11.86 -17.85
C MET A 315 21.14 11.46 -18.08
N MET A 316 20.88 10.74 -19.17
CA MET A 316 19.64 10.00 -19.41
C MET A 316 19.93 8.66 -20.09
N VAL A 317 18.98 7.74 -20.00
CA VAL A 317 18.98 6.47 -20.73
C VAL A 317 17.72 6.34 -21.58
N ARG A 318 17.75 5.49 -22.61
CA ARG A 318 16.61 5.24 -23.50
C ARG A 318 16.21 3.77 -23.55
N ASP A 319 17.16 2.90 -23.28
CA ASP A 319 17.08 1.48 -23.62
C ASP A 319 17.80 0.60 -22.58
N LEU A 320 17.76 -0.71 -22.80
CA LEU A 320 18.45 -1.68 -21.96
C LEU A 320 19.98 -1.46 -21.89
N PRO A 321 20.71 -1.22 -22.99
CA PRO A 321 22.12 -0.91 -22.92
C PRO A 321 22.42 0.26 -21.97
N GLY A 322 21.67 1.36 -22.07
CA GLY A 322 21.80 2.49 -21.18
C GLY A 322 21.56 2.12 -19.72
N LEU A 323 20.48 1.40 -19.43
CA LEU A 323 20.15 0.95 -18.07
C LEU A 323 21.25 0.04 -17.48
N LEU A 324 21.73 -0.93 -18.25
CA LEU A 324 22.78 -1.85 -17.78
C LEU A 324 24.16 -1.16 -17.66
N ALA A 325 24.41 -0.11 -18.43
CA ALA A 325 25.60 0.72 -18.26
C ALA A 325 25.63 1.39 -16.89
N LEU A 326 24.48 1.89 -16.39
CA LEU A 326 24.40 2.47 -15.04
C LEU A 326 24.75 1.41 -13.97
N ALA A 327 24.22 0.19 -14.09
CA ALA A 327 24.54 -0.91 -13.18
C ALA A 327 26.03 -1.30 -13.27
N GLN A 328 26.61 -1.36 -14.48
CA GLN A 328 28.03 -1.64 -14.70
C GLN A 328 28.91 -0.57 -14.04
N MET A 329 28.50 0.69 -14.05
CA MET A 329 29.19 1.81 -13.37
C MET A 329 29.06 1.75 -11.84
N GLY A 330 28.31 0.80 -11.28
CA GLY A 330 28.06 0.65 -9.84
C GLY A 330 27.01 1.62 -9.30
N ALA A 331 26.07 2.06 -10.12
CA ALA A 331 24.89 2.77 -9.65
C ALA A 331 23.96 1.80 -8.93
N LEU A 332 23.78 2.00 -7.63
CA LEU A 332 22.88 1.22 -6.78
C LEU A 332 21.54 1.89 -6.57
N GLU A 333 21.44 3.21 -6.81
CA GLU A 333 20.16 3.91 -6.82
C GLU A 333 20.02 4.76 -8.09
N LEU A 334 18.85 4.68 -8.71
CA LEU A 334 18.47 5.44 -9.89
C LEU A 334 17.34 6.40 -9.52
N HIS A 335 17.63 7.69 -9.58
CA HIS A 335 16.68 8.75 -9.28
C HIS A 335 16.39 9.58 -10.53
N THR A 336 15.12 9.91 -10.77
CA THR A 336 14.71 10.72 -11.92
C THR A 336 14.12 12.06 -11.50
N TRP A 337 14.24 13.05 -12.38
CA TRP A 337 13.38 14.21 -12.35
C TRP A 337 11.93 13.78 -12.66
N VAL A 338 10.99 14.59 -12.24
CA VAL A 338 9.55 14.37 -12.49
C VAL A 338 9.09 15.01 -13.82
N CYS A 339 9.98 15.09 -14.81
CA CYS A 339 9.71 15.56 -16.17
C CYS A 339 10.46 14.74 -17.21
N HIS A 340 10.05 14.81 -18.47
CA HIS A 340 10.81 14.31 -19.62
C HIS A 340 11.74 15.37 -20.19
N VAL A 341 12.82 14.92 -20.87
CA VAL A 341 13.80 15.82 -21.49
C VAL A 341 13.23 16.69 -22.60
N GLU A 342 12.15 16.25 -23.25
CA GLU A 342 11.45 17.04 -24.27
C GLU A 342 10.69 18.23 -23.69
N GLN A 343 10.32 18.18 -22.41
CA GLN A 343 9.55 19.20 -21.69
C GLN A 343 10.15 19.46 -20.31
N LEU A 344 11.40 19.88 -20.28
CA LEU A 344 12.18 20.02 -19.03
C LEU A 344 11.58 21.00 -18.01
N GLU A 345 10.80 21.97 -18.47
CA GLU A 345 10.21 22.99 -17.61
C GLU A 345 8.76 22.66 -17.18
N LEU A 346 8.23 21.49 -17.60
CA LEU A 346 6.88 21.05 -17.29
C LEU A 346 6.88 19.67 -16.63
N PRO A 347 6.67 19.57 -15.31
CA PRO A 347 6.53 18.30 -14.62
C PRO A 347 5.33 17.46 -15.13
N ASP A 348 5.52 16.14 -15.19
CA ASP A 348 4.51 15.18 -15.68
C ASP A 348 4.03 14.18 -14.63
N LYS A 349 4.52 14.29 -13.40
CA LYS A 349 4.09 13.47 -12.26
C LYS A 349 4.29 14.20 -10.94
N LEU A 350 3.31 14.09 -10.06
CA LEU A 350 3.38 14.54 -8.68
C LEU A 350 3.94 13.40 -7.82
N VAL A 351 4.90 13.68 -6.95
CA VAL A 351 5.49 12.70 -6.02
C VAL A 351 5.47 13.26 -4.61
N ILE A 352 4.81 12.59 -3.69
CA ILE A 352 4.89 12.89 -2.25
C ILE A 352 5.60 11.72 -1.56
N ASP A 353 6.72 12.04 -0.92
CA ASP A 353 7.54 11.07 -0.18
C ASP A 353 7.14 11.11 1.31
N LEU A 354 6.63 9.99 1.81
CA LEU A 354 6.21 9.82 3.20
C LEU A 354 7.37 9.23 3.98
N ASP A 355 8.14 10.09 4.67
CA ASP A 355 9.36 9.72 5.39
C ASP A 355 9.10 9.67 6.91
N PRO A 356 8.94 8.47 7.50
CA PRO A 356 8.65 8.35 8.93
C PRO A 356 9.86 8.73 9.78
N GLY A 357 9.61 9.57 10.79
CA GLY A 357 10.56 9.86 11.83
C GLY A 357 10.77 8.66 12.78
N PRO A 358 11.68 8.79 13.75
CA PRO A 358 11.82 7.80 14.80
C PRO A 358 10.47 7.55 15.49
N ASP A 359 10.25 6.30 15.93
CA ASP A 359 9.06 5.84 16.66
C ASP A 359 7.73 5.92 15.89
N VAL A 360 7.78 6.06 14.57
CA VAL A 360 6.61 5.95 13.69
C VAL A 360 6.55 4.52 13.13
N GLY A 361 5.49 3.80 13.46
CA GLY A 361 5.23 2.46 12.93
C GLY A 361 4.82 2.46 11.46
N TRP A 362 4.99 1.31 10.81
CA TRP A 362 4.64 1.13 9.39
C TRP A 362 3.16 1.43 9.10
N ASP A 363 2.27 1.00 9.98
CA ASP A 363 0.82 1.24 9.81
C ASP A 363 0.47 2.73 9.73
N ALA A 364 1.17 3.58 10.49
CA ALA A 364 0.96 5.02 10.41
C ALA A 364 1.39 5.60 9.05
N VAL A 365 2.43 5.01 8.42
CA VAL A 365 2.87 5.40 7.07
C VAL A 365 1.85 4.96 6.01
N VAL A 366 1.29 3.75 6.16
CA VAL A 366 0.21 3.24 5.30
C VAL A 366 -1.02 4.14 5.39
N ASP A 367 -1.42 4.54 6.61
CA ASP A 367 -2.53 5.47 6.82
C ASP A 367 -2.31 6.81 6.13
N ALA A 368 -1.12 7.37 6.28
CA ALA A 368 -0.78 8.64 5.63
C ALA A 368 -0.87 8.52 4.10
N ALA A 369 -0.42 7.40 3.54
CA ALA A 369 -0.52 7.13 2.11
C ALA A 369 -1.99 7.04 1.64
N VAL A 370 -2.84 6.34 2.41
CA VAL A 370 -4.28 6.22 2.12
C VAL A 370 -4.97 7.58 2.24
N GLU A 371 -4.65 8.37 3.27
CA GLU A 371 -5.19 9.74 3.42
C GLU A 371 -4.80 10.62 2.23
N LEU A 372 -3.54 10.59 1.81
CA LEU A 372 -3.06 11.34 0.65
C LEU A 372 -3.73 10.87 -0.65
N ARG A 373 -3.92 9.55 -0.84
CA ARG A 373 -4.67 8.99 -1.96
C ARG A 373 -6.07 9.61 -2.06
N MET A 374 -6.76 9.74 -0.94
CA MET A 374 -8.11 10.32 -0.90
C MET A 374 -8.09 11.79 -1.33
N ARG A 375 -7.16 12.58 -0.78
CA ARG A 375 -7.03 14.01 -1.14
C ARG A 375 -6.72 14.22 -2.61
N LEU A 376 -5.88 13.36 -3.19
CA LEU A 376 -5.62 13.37 -4.64
C LEU A 376 -6.88 13.02 -5.44
N SER A 377 -7.64 12.04 -4.98
CA SER A 377 -8.92 11.67 -5.60
C SER A 377 -9.97 12.79 -5.54
N ASP A 378 -10.03 13.54 -4.44
CA ASP A 378 -10.96 14.67 -4.26
C ASP A 378 -10.71 15.80 -5.29
N ILE A 379 -9.47 15.94 -5.75
CA ILE A 379 -9.10 16.88 -6.84
C ILE A 379 -9.08 16.23 -8.23
N GLY A 380 -9.55 14.98 -8.33
CA GLY A 380 -9.70 14.25 -9.60
C GLY A 380 -8.45 13.52 -10.08
N LEU A 381 -7.45 13.28 -9.21
CA LEU A 381 -6.24 12.56 -9.56
C LEU A 381 -6.25 11.12 -9.03
N GLU A 382 -6.11 10.15 -9.93
CA GLU A 382 -5.76 8.77 -9.59
C GLU A 382 -4.27 8.71 -9.22
N SER A 383 -3.95 8.01 -8.15
CA SER A 383 -2.60 7.89 -7.63
C SER A 383 -2.15 6.45 -7.48
N PHE A 384 -0.86 6.26 -7.41
CA PHE A 384 -0.16 4.99 -7.31
C PHE A 384 0.77 5.03 -6.10
N VAL A 385 1.16 3.88 -5.58
CA VAL A 385 1.99 3.78 -4.39
C VAL A 385 3.14 2.81 -4.58
N GLN A 386 4.33 3.19 -4.07
CA GLN A 386 5.50 2.30 -4.00
C GLN A 386 6.20 2.40 -2.66
N THR A 387 6.87 1.31 -2.26
CA THR A 387 7.86 1.40 -1.18
C THR A 387 9.07 2.19 -1.65
N THR A 388 9.74 2.89 -0.74
CA THR A 388 11.02 3.55 -1.08
C THR A 388 12.22 2.59 -1.01
N GLY A 389 11.99 1.29 -0.73
CA GLY A 389 13.04 0.33 -0.39
C GLY A 389 13.73 0.65 0.95
N GLY A 390 13.11 1.50 1.75
CA GLY A 390 13.48 1.89 3.11
C GLY A 390 12.29 1.74 4.05
N LYS A 391 12.02 2.78 4.84
CA LYS A 391 10.91 2.83 5.81
C LYS A 391 9.70 3.61 5.31
N GLY A 392 9.81 4.29 4.17
CA GLY A 392 8.80 5.21 3.66
C GLY A 392 8.05 4.68 2.45
N LEU A 393 7.08 5.47 2.00
CA LEU A 393 6.28 5.26 0.79
C LEU A 393 6.33 6.49 -0.10
N HIS A 394 6.34 6.30 -1.41
CA HIS A 394 5.95 7.36 -2.34
C HIS A 394 4.50 7.16 -2.79
N VAL A 395 3.74 8.24 -2.75
CA VAL A 395 2.46 8.34 -3.46
C VAL A 395 2.68 9.19 -4.71
N VAL A 396 2.37 8.62 -5.86
CA VAL A 396 2.69 9.20 -7.17
C VAL A 396 1.42 9.36 -8.00
N ALA A 397 1.20 10.54 -8.59
CA ALA A 397 0.11 10.77 -9.54
C ALA A 397 0.68 11.26 -10.87
N PRO A 398 0.50 10.51 -12.00
CA PRO A 398 0.85 11.02 -13.32
C PRO A 398 -0.11 12.15 -13.68
N ILE A 399 0.42 13.25 -14.20
CA ILE A 399 -0.36 14.41 -14.64
C ILE A 399 0.09 14.84 -16.04
N LYS A 400 -0.76 15.55 -16.76
CA LYS A 400 -0.31 16.21 -17.97
C LYS A 400 0.68 17.33 -17.63
N PRO A 401 1.76 17.48 -18.40
CA PRO A 401 2.71 18.58 -18.23
C PRO A 401 2.02 19.90 -18.60
N GLN A 402 1.55 20.63 -17.58
CA GLN A 402 0.77 21.87 -17.74
C GLN A 402 1.11 22.92 -16.68
N LEU A 403 1.82 22.55 -15.62
CA LEU A 403 2.21 23.46 -14.54
C LEU A 403 3.70 23.80 -14.64
N SER A 404 4.06 25.04 -14.36
CA SER A 404 5.44 25.40 -14.11
C SER A 404 5.97 24.69 -12.85
N TRP A 405 7.29 24.62 -12.67
CA TRP A 405 7.91 24.01 -11.50
C TRP A 405 7.43 24.61 -10.18
N ASP A 406 7.23 25.94 -10.13
CA ASP A 406 6.77 26.61 -8.92
C ASP A 406 5.31 26.29 -8.61
N ALA A 407 4.43 26.32 -9.61
CA ALA A 407 3.03 25.95 -9.45
C ALA A 407 2.87 24.47 -9.07
N HIS A 408 3.70 23.60 -9.65
CA HIS A 408 3.71 22.17 -9.33
C HIS A 408 4.17 21.89 -7.89
N LYS A 409 5.24 22.53 -7.44
CA LYS A 409 5.73 22.46 -6.06
C LYS A 409 4.71 23.05 -5.07
N GLN A 410 4.05 24.16 -5.45
CA GLN A 410 2.99 24.75 -4.64
C GLN A 410 1.79 23.82 -4.50
N LEU A 411 1.38 23.12 -5.57
CA LEU A 411 0.35 22.07 -5.52
C LEU A 411 0.70 20.99 -4.48
N ALA A 412 1.92 20.44 -4.59
CA ALA A 412 2.41 19.43 -3.65
C ALA A 412 2.38 19.95 -2.21
N PHE A 413 2.90 21.15 -1.99
CA PHE A 413 2.94 21.80 -0.67
C PHE A 413 1.53 22.00 -0.08
N THR A 414 0.59 22.56 -0.85
CA THR A 414 -0.77 22.83 -0.37
C THR A 414 -1.47 21.56 0.10
N LEU A 415 -1.30 20.44 -0.63
CA LEU A 415 -1.88 19.14 -0.26
C LEU A 415 -1.35 18.64 1.09
N VAL A 416 -0.02 18.64 1.26
CA VAL A 416 0.61 18.10 2.47
C VAL A 416 0.50 19.05 3.66
N GLU A 417 0.46 20.36 3.41
CA GLU A 417 0.26 21.36 4.47
C GLU A 417 -1.13 21.25 5.07
N ALA A 418 -2.16 21.00 4.26
CA ALA A 418 -3.51 20.74 4.76
C ALA A 418 -3.53 19.53 5.70
N MET A 419 -2.86 18.41 5.33
CA MET A 419 -2.72 17.24 6.19
C MET A 419 -2.00 17.58 7.51
N ALA A 420 -0.90 18.33 7.45
CA ALA A 420 -0.12 18.69 8.63
C ALA A 420 -0.88 19.66 9.55
N LYS A 421 -1.69 20.56 9.02
CA LYS A 421 -2.56 21.47 9.81
C LYS A 421 -3.70 20.72 10.50
N GLU A 422 -4.32 19.75 9.83
CA GLU A 422 -5.39 18.93 10.41
C GLU A 422 -4.86 17.96 11.47
N HIS A 423 -3.65 17.41 11.26
CA HIS A 423 -3.04 16.40 12.12
C HIS A 423 -1.59 16.76 12.53
N PRO A 424 -1.36 17.86 13.27
CA PRO A 424 0.00 18.36 13.56
C PRO A 424 0.83 17.43 14.46
N LYS A 425 0.18 16.51 15.18
CA LYS A 425 0.86 15.47 15.97
C LYS A 425 1.34 14.28 15.12
N ARG A 426 0.77 14.08 13.93
CA ARG A 426 1.09 12.96 13.03
C ARG A 426 2.03 13.37 11.90
N TYR A 427 1.92 14.60 11.41
CA TYR A 427 2.60 15.05 10.20
C TYR A 427 3.42 16.30 10.42
N VAL A 428 4.46 16.47 9.61
CA VAL A 428 5.28 17.67 9.51
C VAL A 428 5.70 17.90 8.05
N THR A 429 5.69 19.17 7.62
CA THR A 429 6.16 19.58 6.28
C THR A 429 7.55 20.22 6.31
N ASN A 430 8.13 20.38 7.50
CA ASN A 430 9.46 20.94 7.69
C ASN A 430 10.53 19.85 7.65
N MET A 431 11.56 20.04 6.84
CA MET A 431 12.63 19.07 6.61
C MET A 431 13.59 18.87 7.80
N ARG A 432 13.53 19.69 8.85
CA ARG A 432 14.42 19.58 10.02
C ARG A 432 14.17 18.26 10.75
N LYS A 433 15.22 17.43 10.89
CA LYS A 433 15.14 16.11 11.55
C LYS A 433 14.63 16.18 12.99
N SER A 434 15.00 17.25 13.74
CA SER A 434 14.56 17.46 15.12
C SER A 434 13.03 17.60 15.27
N LEU A 435 12.32 17.94 14.19
CA LEU A 435 10.87 18.10 14.21
C LEU A 435 10.11 16.82 13.81
N ARG A 436 10.82 15.72 13.47
CA ARG A 436 10.21 14.49 12.94
C ARG A 436 9.96 13.40 13.98
N GLN A 437 10.37 13.62 15.25
CA GLN A 437 10.14 12.64 16.32
C GLN A 437 8.65 12.31 16.44
N GLY A 438 8.29 11.03 16.32
CA GLY A 438 6.90 10.53 16.34
C GLY A 438 6.00 11.01 15.21
N ARG A 439 6.57 11.63 14.16
CA ARG A 439 5.81 12.23 13.03
C ARG A 439 6.34 11.77 11.69
N ILE A 440 5.48 11.80 10.68
CA ILE A 440 5.84 11.56 9.28
C ILE A 440 6.16 12.90 8.63
N PHE A 441 7.34 13.01 8.04
CA PHE A 441 7.68 14.11 7.16
C PHE A 441 7.02 13.87 5.80
N LEU A 442 6.13 14.78 5.42
CA LEU A 442 5.47 14.78 4.11
C LEU A 442 6.35 15.58 3.15
N ASP A 443 7.30 14.91 2.49
CA ASP A 443 8.28 15.55 1.62
C ASP A 443 7.67 15.86 0.24
N TYR A 444 7.29 17.11 0.06
CA TYR A 444 6.80 17.69 -1.19
C TYR A 444 7.93 18.26 -2.06
N LEU A 445 9.15 18.38 -1.53
CA LEU A 445 10.29 19.02 -2.20
C LEU A 445 10.76 18.25 -3.44
N ARG A 446 10.35 16.97 -3.57
CA ARG A 446 10.60 16.15 -4.77
C ARG A 446 9.98 16.75 -6.04
N ASN A 447 9.09 17.71 -5.89
CA ASN A 447 8.36 18.36 -6.99
C ASN A 447 8.96 19.70 -7.42
N GLY A 448 10.16 20.04 -6.96
CA GLY A 448 10.90 21.22 -7.39
C GLY A 448 11.84 20.92 -8.56
N ARG A 449 12.19 21.96 -9.33
CA ARG A 449 13.18 21.85 -10.44
C ARG A 449 14.52 21.33 -9.90
N GLY A 450 15.08 20.33 -10.54
CA GLY A 450 16.35 19.70 -10.10
C GLY A 450 16.20 18.68 -8.97
N ALA A 451 15.05 18.62 -8.31
CA ALA A 451 14.76 17.58 -7.32
C ALA A 451 14.51 16.23 -8.01
N THR A 452 14.84 15.16 -7.29
CA THR A 452 14.71 13.79 -7.80
C THR A 452 13.97 12.89 -6.82
N ALA A 453 13.31 11.89 -7.36
CA ALA A 453 12.69 10.81 -6.60
C ALA A 453 13.26 9.47 -7.04
N ILE A 454 13.33 8.50 -6.10
CA ILE A 454 13.75 7.14 -6.46
C ILE A 454 12.78 6.55 -7.49
N THR A 455 13.37 6.00 -8.55
CA THR A 455 12.60 5.40 -9.66
C THR A 455 11.95 4.09 -9.21
N PRO A 456 10.71 3.80 -9.63
CA PRO A 456 10.13 2.45 -9.50
C PRO A 456 11.09 1.37 -9.99
N TYR A 457 11.17 0.27 -9.25
CA TYR A 457 12.08 -0.86 -9.51
C TYR A 457 13.58 -0.57 -9.34
N SER A 458 13.99 0.62 -8.90
CA SER A 458 15.39 0.90 -8.59
C SER A 458 15.83 0.12 -7.36
N THR A 459 17.04 -0.45 -7.40
CA THR A 459 17.71 -0.95 -6.20
C THR A 459 18.06 0.19 -5.27
N ARG A 460 18.37 -0.13 -3.99
CA ARG A 460 18.81 0.81 -2.97
C ARG A 460 20.20 0.47 -2.46
N ALA A 461 20.98 1.48 -2.16
CA ALA A 461 22.27 1.34 -1.50
C ALA A 461 22.08 1.10 0.01
N ARG A 462 21.39 0.00 0.35
CA ARG A 462 21.04 -0.44 1.71
C ARG A 462 21.29 -1.93 1.86
N ALA A 463 21.49 -2.41 3.08
CA ALA A 463 21.59 -3.84 3.38
C ALA A 463 20.47 -4.63 2.66
N ASN A 464 20.77 -5.87 2.29
CA ASN A 464 19.86 -6.80 1.63
C ASN A 464 19.43 -6.41 0.19
N ALA A 465 20.03 -5.39 -0.44
CA ALA A 465 19.72 -4.97 -1.80
C ALA A 465 18.21 -4.75 -2.01
N THR A 466 17.60 -3.96 -1.12
CA THR A 466 16.17 -3.63 -1.23
C THR A 466 15.86 -2.86 -2.50
N VAL A 467 14.60 -2.87 -2.91
CA VAL A 467 14.08 -2.27 -4.15
C VAL A 467 12.95 -1.32 -3.84
N ALA A 468 12.87 -0.20 -4.56
CA ALA A 468 11.70 0.66 -4.59
C ALA A 468 10.59 -0.06 -5.37
N ALA A 469 9.71 -0.75 -4.66
CA ALA A 469 8.74 -1.67 -5.26
C ALA A 469 7.38 -1.01 -5.46
N PRO A 470 6.89 -0.89 -6.72
CA PRO A 470 5.50 -0.57 -6.98
C PRO A 470 4.56 -1.59 -6.35
N LEU A 471 3.45 -1.10 -5.79
CA LEU A 471 2.41 -1.88 -5.16
C LEU A 471 1.05 -1.50 -5.75
N THR A 472 0.12 -2.44 -5.73
CA THR A 472 -1.28 -2.06 -5.78
C THR A 472 -1.70 -1.48 -4.42
N TRP A 473 -2.74 -0.64 -4.41
CA TRP A 473 -3.28 -0.15 -3.15
C TRP A 473 -3.82 -1.27 -2.26
N ASP A 474 -4.35 -2.33 -2.87
CA ASP A 474 -4.86 -3.50 -2.15
C ASP A 474 -3.70 -4.26 -1.47
N GLU A 475 -2.57 -4.48 -2.18
CA GLU A 475 -1.38 -5.08 -1.57
C GLU A 475 -0.86 -4.29 -0.36
N LEU A 476 -0.85 -2.94 -0.46
CA LEU A 476 -0.41 -2.09 0.65
C LEU A 476 -1.34 -2.23 1.86
N MET A 477 -2.65 -2.29 1.63
CA MET A 477 -3.66 -2.40 2.69
C MET A 477 -3.74 -3.81 3.28
N ASP A 478 -3.43 -4.85 2.51
CA ASP A 478 -3.36 -6.25 2.98
C ASP A 478 -2.16 -6.50 3.91
N GLY A 479 -1.30 -5.50 4.08
CA GLY A 479 -0.15 -5.53 4.98
C GLY A 479 1.08 -6.15 4.32
N VAL A 480 1.97 -5.31 3.82
CA VAL A 480 3.27 -5.72 3.29
C VAL A 480 4.39 -5.30 4.23
N ASP A 481 5.41 -6.13 4.37
CA ASP A 481 6.68 -5.71 4.94
C ASP A 481 7.51 -5.00 3.85
N PRO A 482 7.82 -3.70 3.98
CA PRO A 482 8.59 -2.98 2.97
C PRO A 482 10.00 -3.55 2.76
N GLN A 483 10.54 -4.29 3.74
CA GLN A 483 11.86 -4.92 3.66
C GLN A 483 11.86 -6.23 2.85
N GLN A 484 10.70 -6.81 2.55
CA GLN A 484 10.62 -8.04 1.76
C GLN A 484 11.00 -7.87 0.29
N PHE A 485 10.96 -6.62 -0.22
CA PHE A 485 11.25 -6.33 -1.63
C PHE A 485 12.75 -6.13 -1.85
N THR A 486 13.42 -7.20 -2.22
CA THR A 486 14.86 -7.24 -2.53
C THR A 486 15.08 -7.60 -3.99
N VAL A 487 16.29 -7.47 -4.50
CA VAL A 487 16.67 -7.93 -5.85
C VAL A 487 16.21 -9.36 -6.11
N ARG A 488 16.37 -10.28 -5.14
CA ARG A 488 15.99 -11.68 -5.29
C ARG A 488 14.48 -11.90 -5.28
N THR A 489 13.79 -11.34 -4.30
CA THR A 489 12.34 -11.54 -4.15
C THR A 489 11.53 -10.84 -5.23
N MET A 490 12.02 -9.71 -5.76
CA MET A 490 11.37 -9.02 -6.88
C MET A 490 11.41 -9.83 -8.19
N MET A 491 12.51 -10.53 -8.47
CA MET A 491 12.59 -11.41 -9.63
C MET A 491 11.52 -12.51 -9.56
N SER A 492 11.43 -13.18 -8.40
CA SER A 492 10.41 -14.22 -8.17
C SER A 492 8.99 -13.64 -8.23
N ARG A 493 8.76 -12.46 -7.64
CA ARG A 493 7.46 -11.78 -7.66
C ARG A 493 6.98 -11.48 -9.07
N ILE A 494 7.85 -10.97 -9.94
CA ILE A 494 7.53 -10.62 -11.32
C ILE A 494 7.25 -11.87 -12.13
N SER A 495 8.09 -12.91 -11.99
CA SER A 495 7.91 -14.20 -12.69
C SER A 495 6.61 -14.90 -12.29
N ALA A 496 6.25 -14.85 -10.99
CA ALA A 496 5.05 -15.53 -10.49
C ALA A 496 3.74 -14.83 -10.85
N ARG A 497 3.75 -13.51 -10.94
CA ARG A 497 2.52 -12.71 -11.13
C ARG A 497 2.24 -12.31 -12.57
N GLY A 498 3.26 -12.16 -13.41
CA GLY A 498 3.12 -11.81 -14.82
C GLY A 498 2.44 -10.46 -15.09
N PHE A 499 2.31 -9.58 -14.07
CA PHE A 499 1.62 -8.32 -14.23
C PHE A 499 2.36 -7.14 -13.55
N ASP A 500 2.20 -5.95 -14.14
CA ASP A 500 2.63 -4.69 -13.59
C ASP A 500 1.61 -4.20 -12.54
N PRO A 501 2.00 -3.87 -11.30
CA PRO A 501 1.11 -3.23 -10.32
C PRO A 501 0.53 -1.88 -10.79
N TRP A 502 1.19 -1.22 -11.74
CA TRP A 502 0.81 0.08 -12.29
C TRP A 502 0.42 0.07 -13.78
N PRO A 503 -0.47 -0.84 -14.26
CA PRO A 503 -0.70 -1.09 -15.69
C PRO A 503 -1.27 0.10 -16.45
N LYS A 504 -1.85 1.07 -15.72
CA LYS A 504 -2.47 2.27 -16.29
C LYS A 504 -1.58 3.50 -16.21
N PHE A 505 -0.50 3.47 -15.41
CA PHE A 505 0.29 4.65 -15.05
C PHE A 505 0.72 5.48 -16.28
N HIS A 506 1.30 4.84 -17.30
CA HIS A 506 1.80 5.52 -18.49
C HIS A 506 0.71 5.89 -19.51
N LYS A 507 -0.51 5.36 -19.33
CA LYS A 507 -1.66 5.63 -20.20
C LYS A 507 -2.53 6.79 -19.69
N LEU A 508 -2.46 7.05 -18.38
CA LEU A 508 -3.22 8.14 -17.78
C LEU A 508 -2.70 9.50 -18.24
N ARG A 509 -3.63 10.38 -18.59
CA ARG A 509 -3.38 11.77 -18.98
C ARG A 509 -4.31 12.67 -18.16
N GLN A 510 -3.96 12.84 -16.88
CA GLN A 510 -4.80 13.53 -15.90
C GLN A 510 -4.57 15.04 -15.96
N HIS A 511 -5.66 15.79 -15.99
CA HIS A 511 -5.67 17.24 -15.89
C HIS A 511 -6.17 17.69 -14.53
N LEU A 512 -5.51 18.66 -13.95
CA LEU A 512 -6.10 19.44 -12.88
C LEU A 512 -7.08 20.46 -13.50
N SER A 513 -8.34 20.38 -13.10
CA SER A 513 -9.32 21.35 -13.54
C SER A 513 -9.00 22.74 -12.98
N GLN A 514 -9.38 23.81 -13.69
CA GLN A 514 -9.22 25.18 -13.19
C GLN A 514 -9.89 25.38 -11.82
N ARG A 515 -11.01 24.68 -11.58
CA ARG A 515 -11.69 24.70 -10.29
C ARG A 515 -10.81 24.10 -9.19
N ALA A 516 -10.19 22.94 -9.45
CA ALA A 516 -9.29 22.30 -8.49
C ALA A 516 -8.08 23.20 -8.18
N LEU A 517 -7.45 23.79 -9.20
CA LEU A 517 -6.33 24.72 -9.02
C LEU A 517 -6.72 25.93 -8.16
N ARG A 518 -7.85 26.58 -8.43
CA ARG A 518 -8.35 27.71 -7.63
C ARG A 518 -8.64 27.31 -6.19
N THR A 519 -9.25 26.15 -5.96
CA THR A 519 -9.53 25.63 -4.60
C THR A 519 -8.24 25.43 -3.82
N LEU A 520 -7.14 25.09 -4.50
CA LEU A 520 -5.82 24.91 -3.91
C LEU A 520 -4.98 26.21 -3.87
N GLY A 521 -5.58 27.35 -4.27
CA GLY A 521 -4.88 28.64 -4.28
C GLY A 521 -3.78 28.75 -5.34
N ILE A 522 -3.86 27.97 -6.41
CA ILE A 522 -2.92 27.99 -7.53
C ILE A 522 -3.52 28.78 -8.68
N ASP A 523 -2.80 29.78 -9.19
CA ASP A 523 -3.28 30.55 -10.35
C ASP A 523 -3.26 29.65 -11.61
N PRO A 524 -4.41 29.39 -12.23
CA PRO A 524 -4.47 28.60 -13.46
C PRO A 524 -3.70 29.20 -14.65
N ARG A 525 -3.33 30.51 -14.57
CA ARG A 525 -2.57 31.22 -15.61
C ARG A 525 -1.07 31.14 -15.38
N ALA A 526 -0.62 30.71 -14.19
CA ALA A 526 0.78 30.38 -13.88
C ALA A 526 1.15 28.95 -14.33
N ALA A 527 0.24 28.29 -15.04
CA ALA A 527 0.37 26.97 -15.61
C ALA A 527 0.91 27.04 -17.03
#